data_bdaf3984e8a39f1889dd089afb042f35
#
_entry.id   bdaf3984e8a39f1889dd089afb042f35
#
_cell.length_a   1.000
_cell.length_b   1.000
_cell.length_c   1.000
_cell.angle_alpha   90.00
_cell.angle_beta   90.00
_cell.angle_gamma   90.00
#
_symmetry.space_group_name_H-M   'P 1'
#
loop_
_entity.id
_entity.type
_entity.pdbx_description
1 polymer ?
#
loop_
_entity_poly.entity_id
_entity_poly.type
_entity_poly.pdbx_seq_one_letter_code
_entity_poly.pdbx_strand_id
1 'polypeptide(L)'
;MMTDWFSWFRKSKEERTMIKPHYVFIHGANQSRVCWNYIIRELELLPAQYTCIEYSSLTPFFDNLEEMKLIADELPSNCCFIGHSLGGIYAVHLYRTFSHKFLQGISISTPFGGSSAADYLRYISPQTKLFKEIGRKSIPIIQSQETEIKIPWTQLVTVRGNSPWLRSRNDGIVTERSMIIREDVEHLEVFANHYEVLVYDPVVDIIKEKTFKNLTTTP
;
A
#
# COMPACT_ATOMS: atom_id res chain seq x y z
N MET A 1 -12.06 -37.41 -45.63
CA MET A 1 -11.44 -36.11 -45.27
C MET A 1 -12.21 -35.59 -44.05
N MET A 2 -11.83 -36.03 -42.85
CA MET A 2 -12.31 -35.47 -41.59
C MET A 2 -11.29 -34.41 -41.18
N THR A 3 -11.60 -33.18 -41.55
CA THR A 3 -10.75 -32.01 -41.25
C THR A 3 -10.82 -31.70 -39.76
N ASP A 4 -9.67 -31.60 -39.22
CA ASP A 4 -9.18 -31.40 -37.88
C ASP A 4 -9.81 -30.15 -37.18
N TRP A 5 -11.07 -30.28 -36.77
CA TRP A 5 -11.79 -29.22 -36.04
C TRP A 5 -11.25 -29.05 -34.61
N PHE A 6 -10.55 -30.05 -34.09
CA PHE A 6 -9.92 -30.03 -32.78
C PHE A 6 -8.60 -29.21 -32.73
N SER A 7 -7.94 -28.98 -33.88
CA SER A 7 -6.73 -28.18 -33.94
C SER A 7 -7.03 -26.68 -33.76
N TRP A 8 -8.23 -26.23 -34.16
CA TRP A 8 -8.65 -24.85 -34.03
C TRP A 8 -8.97 -24.49 -32.57
N PHE A 9 -9.55 -25.40 -31.79
CA PHE A 9 -9.81 -25.21 -30.35
C PHE A 9 -8.54 -25.25 -29.48
N ARG A 10 -7.44 -25.76 -29.98
CA ARG A 10 -6.14 -25.80 -29.29
C ARG A 10 -5.33 -24.54 -29.48
N LYS A 11 -5.62 -23.70 -30.49
CA LYS A 11 -4.92 -22.46 -30.78
C LYS A 11 -5.54 -21.18 -30.16
N SER A 12 -6.66 -21.27 -29.49
CA SER A 12 -7.29 -20.11 -28.84
C SER A 12 -7.07 -20.04 -27.32
N LYS A 13 -6.29 -20.93 -26.74
CA LYS A 13 -5.60 -20.66 -25.49
C LYS A 13 -4.32 -19.91 -25.83
N GLU A 14 -4.43 -18.68 -26.26
CA GLU A 14 -3.37 -17.73 -26.06
C GLU A 14 -3.02 -17.84 -24.58
N GLU A 15 -1.84 -18.38 -24.29
CA GLU A 15 -1.15 -18.11 -23.05
C GLU A 15 -0.98 -16.59 -23.04
N ARG A 16 -1.97 -15.88 -22.51
CA ARG A 16 -1.77 -14.49 -22.07
C ARG A 16 -0.64 -14.62 -21.08
N THR A 17 0.53 -14.19 -21.49
CA THR A 17 1.70 -14.13 -20.65
C THR A 17 1.29 -13.21 -19.50
N MET A 18 0.92 -13.80 -18.37
CA MET A 18 0.52 -13.04 -17.19
C MET A 18 1.75 -12.28 -16.73
N ILE A 19 1.80 -11.00 -17.06
CA ILE A 19 2.87 -10.12 -16.61
C ILE A 19 2.68 -9.96 -15.11
N LYS A 20 3.43 -10.74 -14.32
CA LYS A 20 3.45 -10.56 -12.87
C LYS A 20 3.91 -9.14 -12.56
N PRO A 21 3.22 -8.39 -11.68
CA PRO A 21 3.67 -7.07 -11.31
C PRO A 21 4.98 -7.14 -10.54
N HIS A 22 5.77 -6.09 -10.63
CA HIS A 22 6.85 -5.86 -9.69
C HIS A 22 6.26 -5.27 -8.40
N TYR A 23 6.51 -5.91 -7.27
CA TYR A 23 5.96 -5.47 -5.99
C TYR A 23 6.86 -4.42 -5.35
N VAL A 24 6.27 -3.31 -4.90
CA VAL A 24 7.00 -2.24 -4.21
C VAL A 24 6.42 -2.08 -2.82
N PHE A 25 7.21 -2.40 -1.81
CA PHE A 25 6.79 -2.35 -0.41
C PHE A 25 7.35 -1.10 0.27
N ILE A 26 6.47 -0.34 0.97
CA ILE A 26 6.85 0.85 1.74
C ILE A 26 6.33 0.66 3.18
N HIS A 27 7.24 0.57 4.13
CA HIS A 27 6.91 0.30 5.54
C HIS A 27 6.27 1.50 6.25
N GLY A 28 5.71 1.28 7.43
CA GLY A 28 5.15 2.32 8.29
C GLY A 28 6.22 3.06 9.10
N ALA A 29 5.80 4.10 9.82
CA ALA A 29 6.68 4.84 10.72
C ALA A 29 7.29 3.92 11.79
N ASN A 30 8.57 4.14 12.12
CA ASN A 30 9.34 3.36 13.10
C ASN A 30 9.43 1.86 12.79
N GLN A 31 9.30 1.50 11.52
CA GLN A 31 9.50 0.13 11.01
C GLN A 31 10.71 0.10 10.05
N SER A 32 10.96 -1.06 9.48
CA SER A 32 11.93 -1.30 8.42
C SER A 32 11.37 -2.33 7.44
N ARG A 33 12.09 -2.62 6.37
CA ARG A 33 11.71 -3.65 5.39
C ARG A 33 11.40 -5.02 6.00
N VAL A 34 11.95 -5.31 7.19
CA VAL A 34 11.74 -6.60 7.87
C VAL A 34 10.26 -6.87 8.17
N CYS A 35 9.45 -5.83 8.33
CA CYS A 35 8.01 -5.99 8.56
C CYS A 35 7.28 -6.67 7.39
N TRP A 36 7.87 -6.70 6.20
CA TRP A 36 7.30 -7.32 4.99
C TRP A 36 7.70 -8.79 4.80
N ASN A 37 8.64 -9.31 5.61
CA ASN A 37 9.19 -10.67 5.41
C ASN A 37 8.12 -11.76 5.37
N TYR A 38 7.07 -11.63 6.20
CA TYR A 38 5.97 -12.59 6.20
C TYR A 38 5.21 -12.55 4.88
N ILE A 39 4.74 -11.37 4.46
CA ILE A 39 3.96 -11.21 3.22
C ILE A 39 4.80 -11.62 2.00
N ILE A 40 6.07 -11.22 1.92
CA ILE A 40 6.98 -11.59 0.83
C ILE A 40 7.14 -13.10 0.73
N ARG A 41 7.31 -13.78 1.86
CA ARG A 41 7.41 -15.24 1.92
C ARG A 41 6.11 -15.92 1.47
N GLU A 42 4.97 -15.51 2.01
CA GLU A 42 3.68 -16.13 1.69
C GLU A 42 3.18 -15.84 0.26
N LEU A 43 3.66 -14.73 -0.35
CA LEU A 43 3.49 -14.45 -1.77
C LEU A 43 4.50 -15.22 -2.65
N GLU A 44 5.44 -15.94 -2.05
CA GLU A 44 6.52 -16.69 -2.74
C GLU A 44 7.31 -15.81 -3.73
N LEU A 45 7.61 -14.55 -3.32
CA LEU A 45 8.32 -13.61 -4.19
C LEU A 45 9.81 -13.86 -4.20
N LEU A 46 10.37 -13.94 -5.41
CA LEU A 46 11.82 -13.96 -5.60
C LEU A 46 12.40 -12.54 -5.48
N PRO A 47 13.68 -12.39 -5.10
CA PRO A 47 14.30 -11.06 -4.91
C PRO A 47 14.19 -10.11 -6.13
N ALA A 48 14.17 -10.64 -7.36
CA ALA A 48 14.00 -9.85 -8.57
C ALA A 48 12.56 -9.35 -8.81
N GLN A 49 11.58 -9.82 -8.04
CA GLN A 49 10.15 -9.52 -8.22
C GLN A 49 9.65 -8.41 -7.30
N TYR A 50 10.48 -7.92 -6.39
CA TYR A 50 10.07 -6.87 -5.48
C TYR A 50 11.19 -5.89 -5.12
N THR A 51 10.79 -4.72 -4.65
CA THR A 51 11.66 -3.70 -4.05
C THR A 51 11.05 -3.27 -2.73
N CYS A 52 11.87 -3.21 -1.67
CA CYS A 52 11.47 -2.58 -0.42
C CYS A 52 12.08 -1.17 -0.37
N ILE A 53 11.25 -0.16 -0.35
CA ILE A 53 11.69 1.23 -0.15
C ILE A 53 11.76 1.48 1.36
N GLU A 54 12.93 1.80 1.86
CA GLU A 54 13.16 2.13 3.26
C GLU A 54 13.34 3.63 3.45
N TYR A 55 12.97 4.12 4.62
CA TYR A 55 13.14 5.51 5.00
C TYR A 55 13.33 5.64 6.51
N SER A 56 13.87 6.76 6.95
CA SER A 56 14.05 7.04 8.38
C SER A 56 12.91 7.88 8.94
N SER A 57 12.27 7.42 10.00
CA SER A 57 11.26 8.21 10.73
C SER A 57 11.84 9.44 11.46
N LEU A 58 13.16 9.58 11.50
CA LEU A 58 13.85 10.74 12.06
C LEU A 58 14.07 11.85 11.00
N THR A 59 13.96 11.51 9.72
CA THR A 59 14.10 12.44 8.59
C THR A 59 12.73 13.05 8.26
N PRO A 60 12.65 14.34 7.87
CA PRO A 60 11.42 14.98 7.41
C PRO A 60 10.75 14.22 6.26
N PHE A 61 9.41 14.32 6.17
CA PHE A 61 8.63 13.59 5.16
C PHE A 61 9.11 13.85 3.74
N PHE A 62 9.28 15.11 3.37
CA PHE A 62 9.64 15.47 1.99
C PHE A 62 11.09 15.12 1.65
N ASP A 63 12.01 15.14 2.62
CA ASP A 63 13.39 14.71 2.39
C ASP A 63 13.43 13.20 2.08
N ASN A 64 12.71 12.39 2.87
CA ASN A 64 12.52 10.97 2.55
C ASN A 64 11.85 10.76 1.18
N LEU A 65 10.84 11.59 0.84
CA LEU A 65 10.13 11.48 -0.43
C LEU A 65 11.07 11.73 -1.63
N GLU A 66 11.99 12.70 -1.53
CA GLU A 66 12.96 12.94 -2.60
C GLU A 66 13.90 11.74 -2.80
N GLU A 67 14.36 11.10 -1.72
CA GLU A 67 15.16 9.87 -1.81
C GLU A 67 14.34 8.71 -2.42
N MET A 68 13.08 8.56 -2.02
CA MET A 68 12.18 7.54 -2.59
C MET A 68 11.91 7.76 -4.09
N LYS A 69 11.85 9.01 -4.56
CA LYS A 69 11.67 9.33 -5.98
C LYS A 69 12.82 8.83 -6.83
N LEU A 70 14.06 8.90 -6.33
CA LEU A 70 15.22 8.35 -7.04
C LEU A 70 15.09 6.83 -7.23
N ILE A 71 14.62 6.12 -6.21
CA ILE A 71 14.37 4.68 -6.30
C ILE A 71 13.20 4.40 -7.26
N ALA A 72 12.12 5.18 -7.14
CA ALA A 72 10.92 4.98 -7.95
C ALA A 72 11.17 5.22 -9.45
N ASP A 73 12.09 6.12 -9.81
CA ASP A 73 12.46 6.39 -11.19
C ASP A 73 13.09 5.17 -11.89
N GLU A 74 13.82 4.35 -11.16
CA GLU A 74 14.46 3.13 -11.65
C GLU A 74 13.52 1.91 -11.73
N LEU A 75 12.30 2.00 -11.16
CA LEU A 75 11.36 0.89 -11.15
C LEU A 75 10.75 0.64 -12.55
N PRO A 76 10.34 -0.61 -12.86
CA PRO A 76 9.58 -0.90 -14.08
C PRO A 76 8.20 -0.23 -14.09
N SER A 77 7.54 -0.20 -15.24
CA SER A 77 6.23 0.46 -15.43
C SER A 77 5.01 -0.40 -15.07
N ASN A 78 5.19 -1.53 -14.41
CA ASN A 78 4.11 -2.46 -14.04
C ASN A 78 4.14 -2.77 -12.53
N CYS A 79 4.30 -1.75 -11.69
CA CYS A 79 4.44 -1.94 -10.25
C CYS A 79 3.11 -2.04 -9.52
N CYS A 80 3.05 -2.96 -8.56
CA CYS A 80 2.05 -2.97 -7.50
C CYS A 80 2.68 -2.34 -6.24
N PHE A 81 2.25 -1.14 -5.86
CA PHE A 81 2.74 -0.48 -4.65
C PHE A 81 1.92 -0.90 -3.44
N ILE A 82 2.58 -1.39 -2.41
CA ILE A 82 1.97 -1.83 -1.16
C ILE A 82 2.57 -1.01 -0.01
N GLY A 83 1.75 -0.15 0.58
CA GLY A 83 2.17 0.73 1.68
C GLY A 83 1.45 0.41 2.98
N HIS A 84 2.20 0.26 4.08
CA HIS A 84 1.63 0.13 5.41
C HIS A 84 1.64 1.47 6.15
N SER A 85 0.51 1.83 6.76
CA SER A 85 0.42 3.04 7.59
C SER A 85 0.92 4.27 6.83
N LEU A 86 1.95 4.96 7.31
CA LEU A 86 2.58 6.10 6.61
C LEU A 86 3.13 5.72 5.23
N GLY A 87 3.54 4.48 5.03
CA GLY A 87 3.99 3.99 3.72
C GLY A 87 2.92 4.12 2.62
N GLY A 88 1.63 4.04 2.97
CA GLY A 88 0.55 4.30 2.03
C GLY A 88 0.42 5.77 1.63
N ILE A 89 0.74 6.71 2.54
CA ILE A 89 0.81 8.15 2.21
C ILE A 89 1.96 8.41 1.23
N TYR A 90 3.16 7.84 1.49
CA TYR A 90 4.28 7.92 0.55
C TYR A 90 3.94 7.33 -0.81
N ALA A 91 3.23 6.18 -0.86
CA ALA A 91 2.81 5.57 -2.11
C ALA A 91 1.92 6.52 -2.95
N VAL A 92 0.98 7.26 -2.33
CA VAL A 92 0.16 8.26 -3.04
C VAL A 92 1.01 9.43 -3.53
N HIS A 93 1.98 9.90 -2.76
CA HIS A 93 2.90 10.95 -3.22
C HIS A 93 3.78 10.49 -4.38
N LEU A 94 4.25 9.23 -4.37
CA LEU A 94 4.97 8.65 -5.51
C LEU A 94 4.05 8.50 -6.72
N TYR A 95 2.80 8.07 -6.54
CA TYR A 95 1.80 8.00 -7.61
C TYR A 95 1.59 9.36 -8.29
N ARG A 96 1.53 10.44 -7.54
CA ARG A 96 1.41 11.80 -8.08
C ARG A 96 2.51 12.14 -9.11
N THR A 97 3.72 11.63 -8.91
CA THR A 97 4.88 11.90 -9.76
C THR A 97 5.09 10.83 -10.84
N PHE A 98 4.87 9.56 -10.48
CA PHE A 98 5.22 8.39 -11.28
C PHE A 98 3.99 7.52 -11.61
N SER A 99 2.82 8.11 -11.86
CA SER A 99 1.57 7.36 -12.12
C SER A 99 1.73 6.30 -13.21
N HIS A 100 2.57 6.54 -14.22
CA HIS A 100 2.87 5.60 -15.30
C HIS A 100 3.62 4.33 -14.87
N LYS A 101 4.20 4.32 -13.68
CA LYS A 101 4.86 3.14 -13.07
C LYS A 101 3.86 2.25 -12.33
N PHE A 102 2.70 2.80 -11.95
CA PHE A 102 1.72 2.09 -11.13
C PHE A 102 0.74 1.30 -11.99
N LEU A 103 0.71 0.00 -11.80
CA LEU A 103 -0.36 -0.87 -12.26
C LEU A 103 -1.55 -0.81 -11.28
N GLN A 104 -1.25 -0.81 -9.99
CA GLN A 104 -2.22 -0.71 -8.90
C GLN A 104 -1.56 -0.30 -7.59
N GLY A 105 -2.39 0.12 -6.61
CA GLY A 105 -1.97 0.40 -5.24
C GLY A 105 -2.74 -0.43 -4.22
N ILE A 106 -2.06 -0.82 -3.15
CA ILE A 106 -2.67 -1.41 -1.96
C ILE A 106 -2.13 -0.65 -0.75
N SER A 107 -3.00 -0.05 0.01
CA SER A 107 -2.66 0.58 1.28
C SER A 107 -3.23 -0.24 2.44
N ILE A 108 -2.45 -0.40 3.49
CA ILE A 108 -2.78 -1.21 4.66
C ILE A 108 -2.76 -0.31 5.89
N SER A 109 -3.88 -0.17 6.58
CA SER A 109 -4.00 0.67 7.79
C SER A 109 -3.54 2.13 7.57
N THR A 110 -3.67 2.65 6.35
CA THR A 110 -3.15 3.98 6.00
C THR A 110 -4.08 5.09 6.50
N PRO A 111 -3.58 6.06 7.28
CA PRO A 111 -4.36 7.16 7.82
C PRO A 111 -4.55 8.29 6.80
N PHE A 112 -5.32 8.09 5.75
CA PHE A 112 -5.58 9.11 4.72
C PHE A 112 -6.23 10.39 5.27
N GLY A 113 -6.99 10.28 6.37
CA GLY A 113 -7.55 11.42 7.10
C GLY A 113 -6.57 12.07 8.10
N GLY A 114 -5.33 11.62 8.12
CA GLY A 114 -4.35 11.97 9.14
C GLY A 114 -4.61 11.24 10.46
N SER A 115 -3.64 11.24 11.34
CA SER A 115 -3.70 10.54 12.61
C SER A 115 -3.95 11.50 13.77
N SER A 116 -5.05 11.27 14.51
CA SER A 116 -5.22 11.90 15.83
C SER A 116 -4.24 11.33 16.86
N ALA A 117 -3.78 10.09 16.65
CA ALA A 117 -2.70 9.52 17.44
C ALA A 117 -1.37 10.22 17.18
N ALA A 118 -1.10 10.69 15.94
CA ALA A 118 0.10 11.49 15.65
C ALA A 118 0.09 12.82 16.40
N ASP A 119 -1.07 13.45 16.54
CA ASP A 119 -1.22 14.64 17.37
C ASP A 119 -0.89 14.37 18.84
N TYR A 120 -1.03 13.13 19.31
CA TYR A 120 -0.66 12.69 20.64
C TYR A 120 0.79 12.18 20.70
N LEU A 121 1.22 11.38 19.73
CA LEU A 121 2.57 10.79 19.65
C LEU A 121 3.66 11.85 19.53
N ARG A 122 3.37 13.04 18.96
CA ARG A 122 4.30 14.17 18.95
C ARG A 122 4.71 14.64 20.35
N TYR A 123 3.89 14.40 21.37
CA TYR A 123 4.21 14.73 22.77
C TYR A 123 5.02 13.63 23.45
N ILE A 124 4.83 12.36 23.04
CA ILE A 124 5.54 11.21 23.65
C ILE A 124 6.91 11.01 23.00
N SER A 125 7.02 11.27 21.69
CA SER A 125 8.29 11.16 20.94
C SER A 125 8.57 12.47 20.18
N PRO A 126 8.93 13.54 20.88
CA PRO A 126 9.17 14.86 20.25
C PRO A 126 10.36 14.86 19.29
N GLN A 127 11.21 13.85 19.36
CA GLN A 127 12.37 13.67 18.47
C GLN A 127 11.98 13.17 17.08
N THR A 128 10.84 12.49 16.95
CA THR A 128 10.34 11.97 15.65
C THR A 128 9.67 13.13 14.91
N LYS A 129 10.42 13.82 14.08
CA LYS A 129 9.94 14.96 13.26
C LYS A 129 8.72 14.57 12.42
N LEU A 130 8.72 13.35 11.91
CA LEU A 130 7.67 12.78 11.08
C LEU A 130 6.28 12.80 11.73
N PHE A 131 6.15 12.58 13.06
CA PHE A 131 4.85 12.67 13.73
C PHE A 131 4.25 14.08 13.73
N LYS A 132 5.07 15.11 13.61
CA LYS A 132 4.59 16.49 13.45
C LYS A 132 4.01 16.72 12.06
N GLU A 133 4.44 15.92 11.07
CA GLU A 133 4.11 16.08 9.65
C GLU A 133 2.95 15.19 9.18
N ILE A 134 2.45 14.26 10.01
CA ILE A 134 1.33 13.36 9.68
C ILE A 134 0.04 13.66 10.45
N GLY A 135 -0.03 14.81 11.11
CA GLY A 135 -1.26 15.33 11.71
C GLY A 135 -2.31 15.63 10.62
N ARG A 136 -3.59 15.67 11.01
CA ARG A 136 -4.74 15.83 10.10
C ARG A 136 -4.66 17.04 9.17
N LYS A 137 -3.95 18.09 9.55
CA LYS A 137 -3.79 19.34 8.81
C LYS A 137 -2.38 19.52 8.26
N SER A 138 -1.58 18.46 8.23
CA SER A 138 -0.23 18.54 7.69
C SER A 138 -0.24 18.55 6.17
N ILE A 139 0.77 19.17 5.58
CA ILE A 139 0.89 19.25 4.12
C ILE A 139 0.93 17.87 3.46
N PRO A 140 1.69 16.86 3.96
CA PRO A 140 1.67 15.53 3.36
C PRO A 140 0.28 14.90 3.31
N ILE A 141 -0.51 15.03 4.37
CA ILE A 141 -1.87 14.47 4.42
C ILE A 141 -2.80 15.21 3.45
N ILE A 142 -2.80 16.54 3.46
CA ILE A 142 -3.63 17.35 2.56
C ILE A 142 -3.30 17.01 1.10
N GLN A 143 -2.03 17.02 0.73
CA GLN A 143 -1.61 16.71 -0.64
C GLN A 143 -1.96 15.27 -1.06
N SER A 144 -1.89 14.31 -0.13
CA SER A 144 -2.33 12.95 -0.43
C SER A 144 -3.82 12.88 -0.71
N GLN A 145 -4.65 13.65 0.01
CA GLN A 145 -6.10 13.72 -0.21
C GLN A 145 -6.48 14.43 -1.52
N GLU A 146 -5.72 15.47 -1.91
CA GLU A 146 -5.92 16.21 -3.16
C GLU A 146 -5.47 15.43 -4.41
N THR A 147 -4.69 14.38 -4.23
CA THR A 147 -4.22 13.53 -5.34
C THR A 147 -5.32 12.56 -5.75
N GLU A 148 -5.96 12.77 -6.91
CA GLU A 148 -6.93 11.85 -7.47
C GLU A 148 -6.26 10.55 -7.94
N ILE A 149 -6.77 9.40 -7.50
CA ILE A 149 -6.27 8.07 -7.88
C ILE A 149 -7.15 7.54 -9.01
N LYS A 150 -6.54 7.29 -10.18
CA LYS A 150 -7.23 6.84 -11.42
C LYS A 150 -6.94 5.39 -11.81
N ILE A 151 -6.29 4.66 -10.92
CA ILE A 151 -5.94 3.24 -11.10
C ILE A 151 -6.64 2.40 -10.03
N PRO A 152 -6.72 1.08 -10.17
CA PRO A 152 -7.17 0.22 -9.10
C PRO A 152 -6.35 0.45 -7.83
N TRP A 153 -7.02 0.81 -6.74
CA TRP A 153 -6.39 0.99 -5.44
C TRP A 153 -7.30 0.44 -4.34
N THR A 154 -6.73 -0.39 -3.47
CA THR A 154 -7.46 -0.99 -2.37
C THR A 154 -6.85 -0.55 -1.04
N GLN A 155 -7.69 -0.04 -0.13
CA GLN A 155 -7.33 0.24 1.25
C GLN A 155 -7.81 -0.90 2.14
N LEU A 156 -6.91 -1.59 2.83
CA LEU A 156 -7.23 -2.53 3.89
C LEU A 156 -7.46 -1.77 5.20
N VAL A 157 -8.70 -1.79 5.66
CA VAL A 157 -9.18 -1.06 6.82
C VAL A 157 -9.13 -1.98 8.04
N THR A 158 -8.15 -1.78 8.90
CA THR A 158 -7.96 -2.58 10.11
C THR A 158 -8.82 -2.05 11.27
N VAL A 159 -9.48 -2.95 11.99
CA VAL A 159 -10.52 -2.54 12.94
C VAL A 159 -10.45 -3.22 14.33
N ARG A 160 -9.45 -4.10 14.54
CA ARG A 160 -9.25 -4.80 15.81
C ARG A 160 -8.28 -4.04 16.70
N GLY A 161 -8.70 -2.90 17.23
CA GLY A 161 -7.92 -2.14 18.19
C GLY A 161 -8.74 -1.78 19.43
N ASN A 162 -8.04 -1.61 20.53
CA ASN A 162 -8.62 -1.12 21.78
C ASN A 162 -7.68 -0.07 22.38
N SER A 163 -7.62 1.08 21.74
CA SER A 163 -6.81 2.20 22.24
C SER A 163 -7.67 3.06 23.19
N PRO A 164 -7.26 3.28 24.43
CA PRO A 164 -7.98 4.16 25.37
C PRO A 164 -8.02 5.63 24.91
N TRP A 165 -7.17 5.99 23.97
CA TRP A 165 -7.05 7.35 23.41
C TRP A 165 -7.91 7.58 22.17
N LEU A 166 -8.40 6.51 21.53
CA LEU A 166 -9.21 6.56 20.32
C LEU A 166 -10.64 6.16 20.66
N ARG A 167 -11.57 7.13 20.69
CA ARG A 167 -12.98 6.90 21.06
C ARG A 167 -13.83 6.23 19.99
N SER A 168 -13.34 6.20 18.73
CA SER A 168 -14.01 5.56 17.60
C SER A 168 -13.36 4.21 17.28
N ARG A 169 -14.03 3.40 16.47
CA ARG A 169 -13.49 2.13 15.96
C ARG A 169 -12.11 2.36 15.37
N ASN A 170 -11.14 1.53 15.72
CA ASN A 170 -9.73 1.74 15.39
C ASN A 170 -8.96 0.41 15.41
N ASP A 171 -7.73 0.45 14.94
CA ASP A 171 -6.80 -0.69 14.95
C ASP A 171 -5.75 -0.63 16.09
N GLY A 172 -5.94 0.30 17.02
CA GLY A 172 -5.00 0.60 18.11
C GLY A 172 -4.14 1.85 17.86
N ILE A 173 -3.95 2.28 16.63
CA ILE A 173 -3.14 3.43 16.21
C ILE A 173 -3.92 4.40 15.33
N VAL A 174 -4.67 3.88 14.35
CA VAL A 174 -5.44 4.66 13.37
C VAL A 174 -6.92 4.39 13.52
N THR A 175 -7.74 5.44 13.42
CA THR A 175 -9.20 5.28 13.43
C THR A 175 -9.69 4.82 12.07
N GLU A 176 -10.73 3.96 12.05
CA GLU A 176 -11.43 3.55 10.84
C GLU A 176 -11.80 4.76 9.97
N ARG A 177 -12.39 5.79 10.59
CA ARG A 177 -12.77 7.03 9.89
C ARG A 177 -11.61 7.67 9.14
N SER A 178 -10.40 7.62 9.67
CA SER A 178 -9.21 8.15 9.00
C SER A 178 -8.80 7.29 7.81
N MET A 179 -9.00 5.98 7.88
CA MET A 179 -8.65 5.06 6.81
C MET A 179 -9.62 5.14 5.62
N ILE A 180 -10.92 5.40 5.87
CA ILE A 180 -11.98 5.35 4.84
C ILE A 180 -12.34 6.70 4.21
N ILE A 181 -11.60 7.77 4.48
CA ILE A 181 -11.98 9.13 4.02
C ILE A 181 -11.93 9.30 2.50
N ARG A 182 -11.20 8.45 1.79
CA ARG A 182 -11.07 8.51 0.33
C ARG A 182 -12.19 7.75 -0.34
N GLU A 183 -12.87 8.39 -1.29
CA GLU A 183 -13.96 7.78 -2.08
C GLU A 183 -13.47 7.16 -3.40
N ASP A 184 -12.24 7.48 -3.81
CA ASP A 184 -11.61 7.02 -5.05
C ASP A 184 -10.80 5.73 -4.91
N VAL A 185 -10.91 5.05 -3.75
CA VAL A 185 -10.27 3.76 -3.48
C VAL A 185 -11.28 2.74 -2.93
N GLU A 186 -11.07 1.48 -3.24
CA GLU A 186 -11.86 0.38 -2.65
C GLU A 186 -11.47 0.18 -1.19
N HIS A 187 -12.45 0.00 -0.31
CA HIS A 187 -12.22 -0.30 1.11
C HIS A 187 -12.57 -1.76 1.42
N LEU A 188 -11.63 -2.48 2.01
CA LEU A 188 -11.84 -3.84 2.52
C LEU A 188 -11.52 -3.88 4.00
N GLU A 189 -12.51 -4.27 4.79
CA GLU A 189 -12.33 -4.42 6.23
C GLU A 189 -11.52 -5.69 6.55
N VAL A 190 -10.56 -5.54 7.47
CA VAL A 190 -9.72 -6.63 7.97
C VAL A 190 -9.76 -6.62 9.50
N PHE A 191 -10.14 -7.74 10.09
CA PHE A 191 -10.22 -7.90 11.54
C PHE A 191 -8.85 -8.21 12.15
N ALA A 192 -7.95 -7.24 12.07
CA ALA A 192 -6.60 -7.28 12.63
C ALA A 192 -6.27 -5.94 13.28
N ASN A 193 -5.25 -5.89 14.15
CA ASN A 193 -4.70 -4.64 14.65
C ASN A 193 -3.66 -4.05 13.69
N HIS A 194 -3.16 -2.86 14.03
CA HIS A 194 -2.25 -2.08 13.19
C HIS A 194 -0.95 -2.81 12.77
N TYR A 195 -0.46 -3.73 13.58
CA TYR A 195 0.79 -4.46 13.31
C TYR A 195 0.54 -5.93 12.95
N GLU A 196 -0.47 -6.55 13.57
CA GLU A 196 -0.86 -7.93 13.28
C GLU A 196 -1.22 -8.14 11.81
N VAL A 197 -1.78 -7.11 11.16
CA VAL A 197 -2.14 -7.10 9.74
C VAL A 197 -0.99 -7.49 8.80
N LEU A 198 0.25 -7.26 9.20
CA LEU A 198 1.45 -7.57 8.41
C LEU A 198 1.88 -9.05 8.49
N VAL A 199 1.27 -9.83 9.37
CA VAL A 199 1.53 -11.27 9.56
C VAL A 199 0.22 -12.06 9.55
N TYR A 200 -0.79 -11.58 8.82
CA TYR A 200 -2.14 -12.12 8.81
C TYR A 200 -2.50 -12.71 7.45
N ASP A 201 -2.73 -14.04 7.40
CA ASP A 201 -3.00 -14.78 6.17
C ASP A 201 -4.09 -14.16 5.27
N PRO A 202 -5.25 -13.71 5.79
CA PRO A 202 -6.27 -13.11 4.95
C PRO A 202 -5.77 -11.87 4.18
N VAL A 203 -4.79 -11.14 4.69
CA VAL A 203 -4.17 -10.01 3.97
C VAL A 203 -3.36 -10.49 2.78
N VAL A 204 -2.62 -11.58 2.95
CA VAL A 204 -1.88 -12.22 1.84
C VAL A 204 -2.84 -12.67 0.74
N ASP A 205 -3.97 -13.30 1.11
CA ASP A 205 -4.99 -13.76 0.18
C ASP A 205 -5.62 -12.59 -0.58
N ILE A 206 -5.93 -11.48 0.10
CA ILE A 206 -6.43 -10.26 -0.54
C ILE A 206 -5.38 -9.71 -1.52
N ILE A 207 -4.11 -9.63 -1.14
CA ILE A 207 -3.05 -9.15 -2.03
C ILE A 207 -2.96 -10.05 -3.27
N LYS A 208 -2.97 -11.37 -3.11
CA LYS A 208 -3.00 -12.33 -4.22
C LYS A 208 -4.20 -12.08 -5.13
N GLU A 209 -5.41 -12.02 -4.57
CA GLU A 209 -6.64 -11.81 -5.33
C GLU A 209 -6.59 -10.50 -6.14
N LYS A 210 -6.21 -9.40 -5.51
CA LYS A 210 -6.17 -8.09 -6.16
C LYS A 210 -5.12 -8.03 -7.26
N THR A 211 -3.95 -8.60 -7.05
CA THR A 211 -2.88 -8.61 -8.07
C THR A 211 -3.19 -9.52 -9.24
N PHE A 212 -3.88 -10.65 -9.04
CA PHE A 212 -4.26 -11.56 -10.14
C PHE A 212 -5.46 -11.05 -10.95
N LYS A 213 -6.49 -10.48 -10.32
CA LYS A 213 -7.68 -9.97 -11.02
C LYS A 213 -7.35 -8.85 -12.01
N ASN A 214 -6.48 -7.94 -11.63
CA ASN A 214 -6.14 -6.80 -12.48
C ASN A 214 -5.29 -7.17 -13.70
N LEU A 215 -4.65 -8.34 -13.71
CA LEU A 215 -3.94 -8.88 -14.88
C LEU A 215 -4.88 -9.43 -15.97
N THR A 216 -6.12 -9.77 -15.60
CA THR A 216 -7.11 -10.36 -16.52
C THR A 216 -8.04 -9.33 -17.16
N THR A 217 -8.07 -8.10 -16.67
CA THR A 217 -9.02 -7.05 -17.09
C THR A 217 -8.42 -5.93 -17.91
N THR A 218 -7.13 -5.97 -18.22
CA THR A 218 -6.53 -4.98 -19.16
C THR A 218 -6.95 -5.33 -20.58
N PRO A 219 -7.61 -4.42 -21.33
CA PRO A 219 -8.11 -4.63 -22.68
C PRO A 219 -7.00 -4.82 -23.71
#